data_5788d9ca9bc2dec4ce346a1e836708b4
#
_entry.id   5788d9ca9bc2dec4ce346a1e836708b4
#
_cell.length_a   1.000
_cell.length_b   1.000
_cell.length_c   1.000
_cell.angle_alpha   90.00
_cell.angle_beta   90.00
_cell.angle_gamma   90.00
#
_symmetry.space_group_name_H-M   'P 1'
#
loop_
_entity.id
_entity.type
_entity.pdbx_description
1 polymer ?
#
loop_
_entity_poly.entity_id
_entity_poly.type
_entity_poly.pdbx_seq_one_letter_code
_entity_poly.pdbx_strand_id
1 'polypeptide(L)'
;MLAGCLALMASVLLNTTGVQAADSGAVRIKFGQTAVNTQAPAVQKQSEGKTVEKIRNVQLVWQEIPSAVRYQVVILRSAEDTAANIALTYNQVYTNGLTVDLSSFGAEAAGFYWKVCPLDYNGKPVGNRHFSKPKPITEGGTVNVTAPRPTTQFERMDYMPLYPVYSWIPYGKAKQHEVKVYHVTGQGDKLVRTLQGGEYDVYEDGGYTLPGKYYWQVRSVNSDGTAISDWSEKSYFTVENAKTPVAALGDSITHGGGAMSVSPGYLLYDWESYCSVPVKNLGYSGNTTEAMLERFERDVLPVSPRVLVVMGGVNDYRLGTFGAQTVANLQAIKEKCDAYGIIVVFLTATPINPPLMISRAHIDQPPYDWQVHQQYVNDWIKRQQYHVDVASALTDSMGNLRSNYTTDGLHPDYYGKKYIGEQVGRYLQANFAWITNKLTKKPIPTYSY
;
A
#
# COMPACT_ATOMS: atom_id res chain seq x y z
N MET A 1 1.52 -3.04 -30.41
CA MET A 1 0.25 -3.53 -29.86
C MET A 1 0.48 -4.34 -28.59
N LEU A 2 1.31 -3.86 -27.66
CA LEU A 2 1.59 -4.53 -26.38
C LEU A 2 1.35 -3.64 -25.14
N ALA A 3 0.93 -2.40 -25.35
CA ALA A 3 0.69 -1.46 -24.25
C ALA A 3 -0.69 -1.61 -23.58
N GLY A 4 -1.56 -2.44 -24.10
CA GLY A 4 -2.94 -2.62 -23.61
C GLY A 4 -3.13 -3.68 -22.51
N CYS A 5 -2.16 -4.58 -22.31
CA CYS A 5 -2.34 -5.70 -21.38
C CYS A 5 -1.85 -5.43 -19.95
N LEU A 6 -1.01 -4.43 -19.74
CA LEU A 6 -0.43 -4.16 -18.39
C LEU A 6 -1.33 -3.31 -17.50
N ALA A 7 -2.13 -2.43 -18.07
CA ALA A 7 -3.14 -1.69 -17.30
C ALA A 7 -4.28 -2.60 -16.77
N LEU A 8 -4.49 -3.75 -17.40
CA LEU A 8 -5.52 -4.70 -16.97
C LEU A 8 -5.14 -5.49 -15.71
N MET A 9 -3.85 -5.63 -15.37
CA MET A 9 -3.46 -6.51 -14.26
C MET A 9 -3.67 -5.90 -12.87
N ALA A 10 -3.57 -4.60 -12.71
CA ALA A 10 -3.93 -3.96 -11.44
C ALA A 10 -5.45 -3.84 -11.26
N SER A 11 -6.19 -3.67 -12.37
CA SER A 11 -7.66 -3.63 -12.38
C SER A 11 -8.32 -5.02 -12.41
N VAL A 12 -7.63 -6.07 -12.90
CA VAL A 12 -8.18 -7.44 -12.96
C VAL A 12 -8.27 -8.09 -11.58
N LEU A 13 -7.45 -7.71 -10.62
CA LEU A 13 -7.60 -8.15 -9.22
C LEU A 13 -8.90 -7.65 -8.55
N LEU A 14 -9.59 -6.70 -9.14
CA LEU A 14 -10.82 -6.11 -8.62
C LEU A 14 -12.06 -6.40 -9.48
N ASN A 15 -11.91 -6.85 -10.73
CA ASN A 15 -13.03 -6.89 -11.70
C ASN A 15 -13.50 -8.28 -12.14
N THR A 16 -13.00 -9.38 -11.60
CA THR A 16 -13.41 -10.73 -12.02
C THR A 16 -14.25 -11.48 -10.99
N THR A 17 -15.26 -10.85 -10.42
CA THR A 17 -16.27 -11.60 -9.69
C THR A 17 -17.66 -11.25 -10.19
N GLY A 18 -18.09 -11.96 -11.22
CA GLY A 18 -19.48 -12.16 -11.52
C GLY A 18 -20.14 -13.07 -10.48
N VAL A 19 -20.25 -12.62 -9.24
CA VAL A 19 -21.17 -13.13 -8.23
C VAL A 19 -21.83 -11.91 -7.63
N GLN A 20 -23.15 -11.89 -7.71
CA GLN A 20 -23.98 -10.89 -7.02
C GLN A 20 -23.55 -10.83 -5.55
N ALA A 21 -22.77 -9.83 -5.19
CA ALA A 21 -22.46 -9.52 -3.80
C ALA A 21 -23.31 -8.33 -3.40
N ALA A 22 -24.25 -8.58 -2.55
CA ALA A 22 -24.85 -7.55 -1.72
C ALA A 22 -23.75 -7.02 -0.77
N ASP A 23 -23.65 -5.69 -0.63
CA ASP A 23 -22.88 -4.96 0.36
C ASP A 23 -21.37 -5.24 0.46
N SER A 24 -20.61 -4.50 -0.29
CA SER A 24 -19.16 -4.48 -0.18
C SER A 24 -18.64 -3.10 0.23
N GLY A 25 -18.18 -2.97 1.45
CA GLY A 25 -17.41 -1.84 1.93
C GLY A 25 -16.16 -2.31 2.69
N ALA A 26 -15.03 -1.69 2.54
CA ALA A 26 -13.73 -2.28 2.85
C ALA A 26 -12.82 -1.50 3.83
N VAL A 27 -12.11 -2.06 4.81
CA VAL A 27 -11.48 -1.35 5.96
C VAL A 27 -10.21 -1.91 6.61
N ARG A 28 -9.34 -1.06 7.16
CA ARG A 28 -8.14 -1.30 7.98
C ARG A 28 -8.06 -0.43 9.25
N ILE A 29 -7.36 -0.85 10.32
CA ILE A 29 -7.37 -0.20 11.64
C ILE A 29 -6.14 0.66 11.97
N LYS A 30 -6.32 1.79 12.68
CA LYS A 30 -5.29 2.53 13.42
C LYS A 30 -5.70 2.80 14.86
N PHE A 31 -4.89 2.39 15.85
CA PHE A 31 -4.94 2.91 17.20
C PHE A 31 -3.82 3.94 17.37
N GLY A 32 -4.13 5.22 17.34
CA GLY A 32 -3.19 6.29 17.62
C GLY A 32 -3.51 6.92 18.96
N GLN A 33 -2.53 6.98 19.86
CA GLN A 33 -2.55 8.01 20.89
C GLN A 33 -1.91 9.26 20.28
N THR A 34 -2.70 10.26 19.98
CA THR A 34 -2.21 11.63 19.92
C THR A 34 -2.57 12.26 21.28
N ALA A 35 -1.59 12.36 22.15
CA ALA A 35 -1.70 13.25 23.31
C ALA A 35 -1.68 14.68 22.77
N VAL A 36 -2.84 15.25 22.57
CA VAL A 36 -3.01 16.69 22.42
C VAL A 36 -3.40 17.23 23.81
N ASN A 37 -2.41 17.86 24.43
CA ASN A 37 -2.63 18.63 25.68
C ASN A 37 -3.35 19.91 25.28
N THR A 38 -4.67 19.96 25.45
CA THR A 38 -5.44 21.19 25.38
C THR A 38 -6.18 21.37 26.69
N GLN A 39 -5.72 22.34 27.47
CA GLN A 39 -6.48 22.90 28.59
C GLN A 39 -7.83 23.38 28.06
N ALA A 40 -8.89 22.86 28.65
CA ALA A 40 -10.25 23.29 28.36
C ALA A 40 -10.54 24.65 29.01
N PRO A 41 -11.17 25.62 28.33
CA PRO A 41 -11.73 26.80 28.97
C PRO A 41 -13.01 26.42 29.71
N ALA A 42 -13.21 27.08 30.86
CA ALA A 42 -14.36 26.89 31.73
C ALA A 42 -15.70 27.16 31.01
N VAL A 43 -16.60 26.19 31.08
CA VAL A 43 -17.93 26.27 30.49
C VAL A 43 -18.87 27.01 31.41
N GLN A 44 -19.31 28.20 31.01
CA GLN A 44 -20.53 28.82 31.57
C GLN A 44 -21.76 28.08 31.03
N LYS A 45 -22.61 27.61 31.95
CA LYS A 45 -23.91 27.03 31.65
C LYS A 45 -24.85 28.08 31.06
N GLN A 46 -25.19 28.00 29.82
CA GLN A 46 -26.46 28.51 29.28
C GLN A 46 -27.21 27.37 28.64
N SER A 47 -28.39 27.07 29.13
CA SER A 47 -29.35 26.12 28.62
C SER A 47 -30.11 26.76 27.47
N GLU A 48 -29.61 26.63 26.23
CA GLU A 48 -30.40 26.83 25.03
C GLU A 48 -30.55 25.48 24.35
N GLY A 49 -31.75 25.15 23.89
CA GLY A 49 -32.07 23.88 23.24
C GLY A 49 -31.19 23.64 22.03
N LYS A 50 -30.12 22.83 22.20
CA LYS A 50 -29.29 22.38 21.11
C LYS A 50 -30.14 21.54 20.19
N THR A 51 -30.43 22.03 19.01
CA THR A 51 -30.84 21.20 17.85
C THR A 51 -29.74 20.13 17.68
N VAL A 52 -30.08 18.88 18.00
CA VAL A 52 -29.17 17.76 17.79
C VAL A 52 -28.90 17.70 16.28
N GLU A 53 -27.69 18.01 15.86
CA GLU A 53 -27.30 17.96 14.47
C GLU A 53 -27.58 16.56 13.94
N LYS A 54 -28.39 16.44 12.89
CA LYS A 54 -28.77 15.16 12.32
C LYS A 54 -27.57 14.53 11.64
N ILE A 55 -27.08 13.39 12.17
CA ILE A 55 -26.03 12.61 11.54
C ILE A 55 -26.61 11.89 10.31
N ARG A 56 -26.12 12.25 9.12
CA ARG A 56 -26.50 11.61 7.85
C ARG A 56 -25.55 10.49 7.47
N ASN A 57 -24.26 10.73 7.67
CA ASN A 57 -23.21 9.74 7.45
C ASN A 57 -22.08 9.94 8.46
N VAL A 58 -21.22 8.95 8.58
CA VAL A 58 -20.01 9.04 9.37
C VAL A 58 -18.89 8.28 8.67
N GLN A 59 -17.71 8.86 8.67
CA GLN A 59 -16.52 8.19 8.19
C GLN A 59 -15.72 7.71 9.41
N LEU A 60 -15.80 6.42 9.66
CA LEU A 60 -15.07 5.72 10.71
C LEU A 60 -13.65 5.43 10.25
N VAL A 61 -12.68 5.60 11.14
CA VAL A 61 -11.27 5.33 10.84
C VAL A 61 -10.64 4.59 12.00
N TRP A 62 -9.78 3.65 11.70
CA TRP A 62 -9.06 2.88 12.69
C TRP A 62 -7.67 2.47 12.25
N GLN A 63 -6.91 1.87 13.14
CA GLN A 63 -5.54 1.48 12.90
C GLN A 63 -5.45 0.23 12.03
N GLU A 64 -4.53 0.23 11.07
CA GLU A 64 -4.20 -0.95 10.30
C GLU A 64 -3.64 -2.06 11.19
N ILE A 65 -4.18 -3.27 11.04
CA ILE A 65 -3.67 -4.47 11.71
C ILE A 65 -2.85 -5.28 10.71
N PRO A 66 -1.56 -5.51 10.98
CA PRO A 66 -0.74 -6.39 10.17
C PRO A 66 -1.42 -7.74 9.94
N SER A 67 -1.34 -8.25 8.72
CA SER A 67 -1.96 -9.51 8.27
C SER A 67 -3.48 -9.53 8.20
N ALA A 68 -4.18 -8.45 8.50
CA ALA A 68 -5.60 -8.33 8.17
C ALA A 68 -5.77 -8.15 6.67
N VAL A 69 -6.62 -8.99 6.06
CA VAL A 69 -6.98 -8.87 4.64
C VAL A 69 -8.22 -8.02 4.48
N ARG A 70 -9.12 -8.09 5.43
CA ARG A 70 -10.37 -7.31 5.49
C ARG A 70 -10.82 -7.16 6.93
N TYR A 71 -11.92 -6.44 7.10
CA TYR A 71 -12.50 -6.21 8.43
C TYR A 71 -14.00 -6.41 8.40
N GLN A 72 -14.55 -6.79 9.54
CA GLN A 72 -15.97 -6.73 9.82
C GLN A 72 -16.24 -5.51 10.70
N VAL A 73 -17.17 -4.66 10.28
CA VAL A 73 -17.63 -3.49 11.03
C VAL A 73 -19.09 -3.69 11.41
N VAL A 74 -19.39 -3.46 12.68
CA VAL A 74 -20.75 -3.56 13.20
C VAL A 74 -21.14 -2.22 13.80
N ILE A 75 -22.30 -1.71 13.40
CA ILE A 75 -22.92 -0.53 13.99
C ILE A 75 -24.00 -1.00 14.95
N LEU A 76 -23.96 -0.48 16.17
CA LEU A 76 -24.86 -0.83 17.26
C LEU A 76 -25.74 0.37 17.61
N ARG A 77 -26.97 0.12 18.07
CA ARG A 77 -27.90 1.17 18.53
C ARG A 77 -27.55 1.72 19.91
N SER A 78 -26.80 0.95 20.70
CA SER A 78 -26.33 1.34 22.04
C SER A 78 -24.96 0.74 22.36
N ALA A 79 -24.40 1.06 23.50
CA ALA A 79 -23.12 0.51 23.97
C ALA A 79 -23.17 -1.01 24.25
N GLU A 80 -24.35 -1.59 24.39
CA GLU A 80 -24.52 -3.00 24.67
C GLU A 80 -24.25 -3.84 23.44
N ASP A 81 -23.28 -4.74 23.52
CA ASP A 81 -22.88 -5.64 22.44
C ASP A 81 -23.77 -6.89 22.40
N THR A 82 -24.99 -6.73 21.96
CA THR A 82 -25.97 -7.82 21.79
C THR A 82 -26.49 -7.85 20.35
N ALA A 83 -26.93 -9.01 19.90
CA ALA A 83 -27.49 -9.19 18.56
C ALA A 83 -28.72 -8.27 18.32
N ALA A 84 -29.52 -8.02 19.36
CA ALA A 84 -30.67 -7.14 19.27
C ALA A 84 -30.32 -5.67 19.00
N ASN A 85 -29.12 -5.24 19.39
CA ASN A 85 -28.64 -3.88 19.19
C ASN A 85 -27.95 -3.64 17.86
N ILE A 86 -27.76 -4.67 17.02
CA ILE A 86 -27.13 -4.50 15.71
C ILE A 86 -28.04 -3.68 14.79
N ALA A 87 -27.53 -2.54 14.31
CA ALA A 87 -28.19 -1.71 13.32
C ALA A 87 -27.73 -2.05 11.89
N LEU A 88 -26.40 -2.15 11.69
CA LEU A 88 -25.78 -2.48 10.39
C LEU A 88 -24.56 -3.39 10.59
N THR A 89 -24.28 -4.22 9.59
CA THR A 89 -23.07 -5.05 9.53
C THR A 89 -22.43 -4.96 8.16
N TYR A 90 -21.13 -4.73 8.13
CA TYR A 90 -20.29 -4.72 6.94
C TYR A 90 -19.23 -5.82 7.08
N ASN A 91 -19.27 -6.85 6.24
CA ASN A 91 -18.43 -8.04 6.37
C ASN A 91 -17.19 -8.02 5.47
N GLN A 92 -17.15 -7.16 4.47
CA GLN A 92 -16.09 -7.12 3.48
C GLN A 92 -15.58 -5.69 3.32
N VAL A 93 -14.83 -5.29 4.32
CA VAL A 93 -14.31 -3.96 4.37
C VAL A 93 -12.79 -4.06 4.14
N TYR A 94 -12.18 -3.46 3.05
CA TYR A 94 -10.77 -3.62 2.60
C TYR A 94 -9.85 -2.37 2.77
N THR A 95 -10.32 -1.25 3.34
CA THR A 95 -9.54 -0.03 3.69
C THR A 95 -9.49 0.22 5.20
N ASN A 96 -8.73 1.18 5.70
CA ASN A 96 -8.64 1.50 7.13
C ASN A 96 -9.67 2.53 7.62
N GLY A 97 -10.81 2.61 6.99
CA GLY A 97 -11.96 3.41 7.36
C GLY A 97 -13.19 3.04 6.54
N LEU A 98 -14.35 3.45 6.92
CA LEU A 98 -15.61 3.17 6.23
C LEU A 98 -16.52 4.38 6.34
N THR A 99 -17.09 4.81 5.21
CA THR A 99 -18.16 5.79 5.24
C THR A 99 -19.49 5.04 5.38
N VAL A 100 -20.18 5.24 6.50
CA VAL A 100 -21.47 4.62 6.83
C VAL A 100 -22.57 5.62 6.59
N ASP A 101 -23.58 5.26 5.77
CA ASP A 101 -24.80 6.04 5.61
C ASP A 101 -25.77 5.73 6.75
N LEU A 102 -26.12 6.75 7.53
CA LEU A 102 -27.02 6.69 8.68
C LEU A 102 -28.30 7.52 8.44
N SER A 103 -28.51 8.03 7.25
CA SER A 103 -29.61 8.94 6.93
C SER A 103 -31.00 8.36 7.23
N SER A 104 -31.16 7.05 7.11
CA SER A 104 -32.41 6.33 7.39
C SER A 104 -32.78 6.24 8.87
N PHE A 105 -31.81 6.44 9.78
CA PHE A 105 -32.01 6.32 11.23
C PHE A 105 -32.38 7.67 11.91
N GLY A 106 -32.32 8.78 11.18
CA GLY A 106 -32.72 10.06 11.69
C GLY A 106 -31.93 10.52 12.94
N ALA A 107 -32.65 10.92 13.98
CA ALA A 107 -32.04 11.40 15.23
C ALA A 107 -31.41 10.28 16.09
N GLU A 108 -31.83 9.02 15.90
CA GLU A 108 -31.29 7.88 16.65
C GLU A 108 -29.79 7.68 16.38
N ALA A 109 -29.32 8.02 15.17
CA ALA A 109 -27.94 7.83 14.76
C ALA A 109 -26.93 8.47 15.71
N ALA A 110 -27.29 9.57 16.38
CA ALA A 110 -26.42 10.26 17.34
C ALA A 110 -26.06 9.41 18.57
N GLY A 111 -26.89 8.41 18.90
CA GLY A 111 -26.67 7.48 20.01
C GLY A 111 -25.97 6.17 19.60
N PHE A 112 -25.59 6.00 18.32
CA PHE A 112 -25.04 4.76 17.83
C PHE A 112 -23.58 4.55 18.26
N TYR A 113 -23.18 3.29 18.27
CA TYR A 113 -21.83 2.79 18.56
C TYR A 113 -21.35 1.96 17.40
N TRP A 114 -20.05 1.75 17.35
CA TRP A 114 -19.41 0.89 16.36
C TRP A 114 -18.31 0.05 16.96
N LYS A 115 -18.06 -1.08 16.36
CA LYS A 115 -16.95 -1.98 16.67
C LYS A 115 -16.43 -2.62 15.40
N VAL A 116 -15.17 -3.07 15.42
CA VAL A 116 -14.49 -3.63 14.26
C VAL A 116 -13.65 -4.84 14.64
N CYS A 117 -13.58 -5.81 13.72
CA CYS A 117 -12.80 -7.03 13.85
C CYS A 117 -11.91 -7.20 12.61
N PRO A 118 -10.57 -7.35 12.76
CA PRO A 118 -9.67 -7.68 11.65
C PRO A 118 -9.84 -9.17 11.27
N LEU A 119 -9.94 -9.45 9.99
CA LEU A 119 -10.12 -10.79 9.45
C LEU A 119 -9.00 -11.16 8.49
N ASP A 120 -8.61 -12.43 8.49
CA ASP A 120 -7.77 -13.04 7.49
C ASP A 120 -8.52 -13.28 6.17
N TYR A 121 -7.84 -13.88 5.18
CA TYR A 121 -8.45 -14.24 3.90
C TYR A 121 -9.68 -15.16 4.09
N ASN A 122 -9.64 -16.09 5.02
CA ASN A 122 -10.71 -17.04 5.29
C ASN A 122 -11.86 -16.46 6.13
N GLY A 123 -11.78 -15.18 6.51
CA GLY A 123 -12.77 -14.52 7.34
C GLY A 123 -12.68 -14.88 8.82
N LYS A 124 -11.55 -15.42 9.26
CA LYS A 124 -11.28 -15.67 10.68
C LYS A 124 -10.57 -14.45 11.28
N PRO A 125 -10.82 -14.14 12.57
CA PRO A 125 -10.10 -13.08 13.25
C PRO A 125 -8.59 -13.29 13.22
N VAL A 126 -7.83 -12.22 12.93
CA VAL A 126 -6.37 -12.27 12.86
C VAL A 126 -5.77 -12.47 14.24
N GLY A 127 -5.05 -13.58 14.42
CA GLY A 127 -4.50 -13.99 15.71
C GLY A 127 -5.62 -14.28 16.71
N ASN A 128 -5.41 -13.93 17.98
CA ASN A 128 -6.41 -14.07 19.04
C ASN A 128 -7.32 -12.83 19.19
N ARG A 129 -7.48 -12.06 18.11
CA ARG A 129 -8.23 -10.80 18.15
C ARG A 129 -9.71 -11.05 17.95
N HIS A 130 -10.48 -10.29 18.68
CA HIS A 130 -11.93 -10.23 18.58
C HIS A 130 -12.34 -8.82 18.13
N PHE A 131 -13.62 -8.53 18.18
CA PHE A 131 -14.09 -7.16 17.99
C PHE A 131 -13.43 -6.20 19.00
N SER A 132 -13.17 -4.99 18.56
CA SER A 132 -12.88 -3.89 19.47
C SER A 132 -14.04 -3.69 20.45
N LYS A 133 -13.81 -3.02 21.57
CA LYS A 133 -14.91 -2.55 22.42
C LYS A 133 -15.78 -1.57 21.61
N PRO A 134 -17.11 -1.60 21.82
CA PRO A 134 -17.99 -0.60 21.21
C PRO A 134 -17.58 0.82 21.58
N LYS A 135 -17.53 1.71 20.59
CA LYS A 135 -17.22 3.14 20.73
C LYS A 135 -18.37 3.97 20.20
N PRO A 136 -18.66 5.17 20.78
CA PRO A 136 -19.61 6.08 20.19
C PRO A 136 -19.30 6.36 18.71
N ILE A 137 -20.34 6.52 17.88
CA ILE A 137 -20.17 6.79 16.45
C ILE A 137 -19.34 8.04 16.15
N THR A 138 -19.33 8.98 17.08
CA THR A 138 -18.53 10.22 17.01
C THR A 138 -17.09 10.05 17.48
N GLU A 139 -16.74 8.89 18.05
CA GLU A 139 -15.39 8.58 18.48
C GLU A 139 -14.65 7.76 17.43
N GLY A 140 -13.53 8.29 16.93
CA GLY A 140 -12.75 7.69 15.82
C GLY A 140 -13.40 7.87 14.45
N GLY A 141 -14.46 8.69 14.35
CA GLY A 141 -15.16 9.03 13.11
C GLY A 141 -15.33 10.54 12.93
N THR A 142 -15.58 10.91 11.68
CA THR A 142 -15.98 12.28 11.30
C THR A 142 -17.42 12.23 10.79
N VAL A 143 -18.31 12.98 11.41
CA VAL A 143 -19.73 13.01 11.02
C VAL A 143 -19.97 13.95 9.83
N ASN A 144 -21.03 13.67 9.08
CA ASN A 144 -21.50 14.46 7.95
C ASN A 144 -20.41 14.80 6.93
N VAL A 145 -19.52 13.82 6.68
CA VAL A 145 -18.48 13.95 5.64
C VAL A 145 -19.10 14.14 4.27
N THR A 146 -18.40 14.83 3.38
CA THR A 146 -18.84 15.12 2.00
C THR A 146 -17.85 14.62 0.96
N ALA A 147 -16.73 14.01 1.36
CA ALA A 147 -15.66 13.63 0.47
C ALA A 147 -14.98 12.31 0.88
N PRO A 148 -14.27 11.62 -0.03
CA PRO A 148 -13.33 10.55 0.28
C PRO A 148 -12.21 11.04 1.21
N ARG A 149 -11.50 10.11 1.84
CA ARG A 149 -10.37 10.42 2.72
C ARG A 149 -9.08 9.78 2.22
N PRO A 150 -8.04 10.56 1.88
CA PRO A 150 -6.70 10.05 1.56
C PRO A 150 -6.14 9.15 2.67
N THR A 151 -5.47 8.05 2.29
CA THR A 151 -4.90 7.08 3.23
C THR A 151 -3.42 6.78 3.00
N THR A 152 -2.83 7.20 1.88
CA THR A 152 -1.39 7.05 1.64
C THR A 152 -0.55 7.78 2.68
N GLN A 153 0.64 7.26 2.95
CA GLN A 153 1.49 7.72 4.05
C GLN A 153 2.81 8.37 3.56
N PHE A 154 2.78 9.02 2.39
CA PHE A 154 3.98 9.56 1.73
C PHE A 154 4.80 10.51 2.62
N GLU A 155 4.15 11.38 3.40
CA GLU A 155 4.82 12.30 4.32
C GLU A 155 5.62 11.60 5.42
N ARG A 156 5.34 10.33 5.69
CA ARG A 156 6.00 9.50 6.71
C ARG A 156 7.13 8.66 6.12
N MET A 157 7.26 8.57 4.79
CA MET A 157 8.34 7.89 4.11
C MET A 157 9.61 8.74 4.13
N ASP A 158 10.79 8.12 4.05
CA ASP A 158 12.06 8.84 3.95
C ASP A 158 12.12 9.65 2.67
N TYR A 159 11.68 9.05 1.57
CA TYR A 159 11.61 9.65 0.25
C TYR A 159 10.27 9.34 -0.40
N MET A 160 9.77 10.27 -1.21
CA MET A 160 8.60 9.99 -2.05
C MET A 160 8.92 8.88 -3.04
N PRO A 161 8.09 7.81 -3.18
CA PRO A 161 8.25 6.82 -4.24
C PRO A 161 8.29 7.49 -5.62
N LEU A 162 9.06 6.93 -6.55
CA LEU A 162 9.12 7.49 -7.91
C LEU A 162 7.77 7.39 -8.61
N TYR A 163 7.07 6.28 -8.39
CA TYR A 163 5.74 5.99 -8.93
C TYR A 163 4.74 5.85 -7.78
N PRO A 164 4.11 6.93 -7.34
CA PRO A 164 3.18 6.85 -6.22
C PRO A 164 1.88 6.11 -6.57
N VAL A 165 1.28 5.49 -5.56
CA VAL A 165 -0.07 4.96 -5.63
C VAL A 165 -0.93 5.75 -4.64
N TYR A 166 -1.95 6.40 -5.14
CA TYR A 166 -2.88 7.18 -4.31
C TYR A 166 -4.00 6.28 -3.85
N SER A 167 -4.27 6.25 -2.54
CA SER A 167 -5.30 5.41 -1.93
C SER A 167 -6.19 6.22 -1.00
N TRP A 168 -7.44 5.80 -0.87
CA TRP A 168 -8.44 6.52 -0.07
C TRP A 168 -9.50 5.60 0.53
N ILE A 169 -10.20 6.11 1.55
CA ILE A 169 -11.48 5.57 1.99
C ILE A 169 -12.54 6.19 1.09
N PRO A 170 -13.36 5.38 0.37
CA PRO A 170 -14.40 5.89 -0.51
C PRO A 170 -15.47 6.71 0.22
N TYR A 171 -16.07 7.67 -0.46
CA TYR A 171 -17.28 8.33 -0.01
C TYR A 171 -18.50 7.56 -0.52
N GLY A 172 -19.36 7.13 0.39
CA GLY A 172 -20.54 6.35 0.04
C GLY A 172 -20.18 5.01 -0.62
N LYS A 173 -20.92 4.65 -1.65
CA LYS A 173 -20.73 3.40 -2.44
C LYS A 173 -20.08 3.64 -3.80
N ALA A 174 -19.34 4.75 -3.94
CA ALA A 174 -18.67 5.09 -5.19
C ALA A 174 -17.68 4.02 -5.62
N LYS A 175 -17.69 3.65 -6.89
CA LYS A 175 -16.77 2.68 -7.50
C LYS A 175 -15.70 3.35 -8.38
N GLN A 176 -15.87 4.64 -8.65
CA GLN A 176 -14.96 5.42 -9.48
C GLN A 176 -14.62 6.74 -8.80
N HIS A 177 -13.38 7.16 -8.98
CA HIS A 177 -12.85 8.37 -8.36
C HIS A 177 -11.98 9.13 -9.36
N GLU A 178 -11.94 10.45 -9.21
CA GLU A 178 -11.02 11.32 -9.91
C GLU A 178 -9.97 11.82 -8.91
N VAL A 179 -8.70 11.68 -9.26
CA VAL A 179 -7.56 12.23 -8.50
C VAL A 179 -6.93 13.36 -9.27
N LYS A 180 -6.64 14.47 -8.61
CA LYS A 180 -5.86 15.58 -9.14
C LYS A 180 -4.63 15.82 -8.30
N VAL A 181 -3.48 15.98 -8.96
CA VAL A 181 -2.21 16.27 -8.30
C VAL A 181 -1.71 17.65 -8.75
N TYR A 182 -1.27 18.43 -7.78
CA TYR A 182 -0.83 19.80 -7.98
C TYR A 182 0.61 20.00 -7.49
N HIS A 183 1.41 20.72 -8.27
CA HIS A 183 2.69 21.26 -7.83
C HIS A 183 2.45 22.63 -7.20
N VAL A 184 2.90 22.80 -5.95
CA VAL A 184 2.78 24.06 -5.20
C VAL A 184 3.88 24.99 -5.63
N THR A 185 3.53 26.14 -6.21
CA THR A 185 4.50 27.14 -6.67
C THR A 185 4.24 28.50 -6.03
N GLY A 186 5.24 29.40 -6.05
CA GLY A 186 5.09 30.77 -5.57
C GLY A 186 4.12 31.63 -6.39
N GLN A 187 3.72 31.15 -7.58
CA GLN A 187 2.78 31.82 -8.48
C GLN A 187 1.37 31.20 -8.46
N GLY A 188 1.15 30.24 -7.59
CA GLY A 188 -0.09 29.47 -7.50
C GLY A 188 0.11 27.96 -7.75
N ASP A 189 -0.91 27.18 -7.41
CA ASP A 189 -0.86 25.73 -7.54
C ASP A 189 -1.08 25.31 -9.00
N LYS A 190 -0.14 24.56 -9.58
CA LYS A 190 -0.20 24.08 -10.97
C LYS A 190 -0.68 22.65 -10.99
N LEU A 191 -1.81 22.38 -11.68
CA LEU A 191 -2.28 21.02 -11.95
C LEU A 191 -1.23 20.28 -12.82
N VAL A 192 -0.76 19.12 -12.35
CA VAL A 192 0.26 18.32 -13.05
C VAL A 192 -0.26 16.95 -13.49
N ARG A 193 -1.27 16.40 -12.80
CA ARG A 193 -1.90 15.11 -13.14
C ARG A 193 -3.40 15.16 -12.91
N THR A 194 -4.13 14.44 -13.74
CA THR A 194 -5.52 14.02 -13.51
C THR A 194 -5.59 12.53 -13.80
N LEU A 195 -6.00 11.74 -12.81
CA LEU A 195 -6.06 10.29 -12.90
C LEU A 195 -7.49 9.82 -12.65
N GLN A 196 -7.89 8.75 -13.33
CA GLN A 196 -9.15 8.05 -13.09
C GLN A 196 -8.85 6.81 -12.26
N GLY A 197 -9.38 6.76 -11.05
CA GLY A 197 -9.16 5.69 -10.09
C GLY A 197 -10.35 4.76 -9.94
N GLY A 198 -10.07 3.57 -9.43
CA GLY A 198 -11.06 2.59 -9.04
C GLY A 198 -11.76 2.94 -7.73
N GLU A 199 -12.15 1.91 -6.99
CA GLU A 199 -12.87 2.09 -5.72
C GLU A 199 -11.95 2.61 -4.61
N TYR A 200 -10.68 2.17 -4.58
CA TYR A 200 -9.79 2.37 -3.42
C TYR A 200 -8.46 3.03 -3.74
N ASP A 201 -8.01 2.96 -4.98
CA ASP A 201 -6.69 3.46 -5.38
C ASP A 201 -6.59 3.79 -6.87
N VAL A 202 -5.46 4.44 -7.20
CA VAL A 202 -4.99 4.62 -8.58
C VAL A 202 -3.46 4.63 -8.60
N TYR A 203 -2.89 3.90 -9.57
CA TYR A 203 -1.47 3.82 -9.83
C TYR A 203 -1.04 4.95 -10.77
N GLU A 204 0.02 5.65 -10.38
CA GLU A 204 0.65 6.66 -11.22
C GLU A 204 1.67 6.00 -12.15
N ASP A 205 1.58 6.23 -13.45
CA ASP A 205 2.51 5.73 -14.45
C ASP A 205 3.63 6.74 -14.80
N GLY A 206 3.48 7.98 -14.38
CA GLY A 206 4.46 9.06 -14.56
C GLY A 206 5.33 9.25 -13.32
N GLY A 207 6.65 9.02 -13.44
CA GLY A 207 7.59 9.26 -12.35
C GLY A 207 7.73 10.73 -11.96
N TYR A 208 7.85 11.00 -10.66
CA TYR A 208 8.09 12.36 -10.14
C TYR A 208 9.59 12.63 -9.99
N THR A 209 10.14 13.38 -10.93
CA THR A 209 11.56 13.77 -10.94
C THR A 209 11.79 15.27 -10.72
N LEU A 210 10.75 16.11 -10.88
CA LEU A 210 10.83 17.53 -10.61
C LEU A 210 10.71 17.80 -9.11
N PRO A 211 11.76 18.32 -8.44
CA PRO A 211 11.71 18.61 -7.02
C PRO A 211 10.68 19.68 -6.67
N GLY A 212 10.09 19.55 -5.48
CA GLY A 212 9.13 20.52 -4.98
C GLY A 212 8.12 19.96 -4.03
N LYS A 213 7.22 20.84 -3.56
CA LYS A 213 6.07 20.46 -2.73
C LYS A 213 4.87 20.24 -3.64
N TYR A 214 4.18 19.17 -3.39
CA TYR A 214 2.98 18.76 -4.12
C TYR A 214 1.85 18.49 -3.15
N TYR A 215 0.62 18.45 -3.66
CA TYR A 215 -0.51 17.82 -2.99
C TYR A 215 -1.42 17.15 -3.99
N TRP A 216 -2.20 16.23 -3.50
CA TRP A 216 -3.25 15.59 -4.27
C TRP A 216 -4.58 15.61 -3.50
N GLN A 217 -5.65 15.51 -4.26
CA GLN A 217 -7.02 15.42 -3.75
C GLN A 217 -7.77 14.39 -4.57
N VAL A 218 -8.79 13.80 -3.97
CA VAL A 218 -9.65 12.79 -4.61
C VAL A 218 -11.11 13.16 -4.39
N ARG A 219 -11.95 12.89 -5.40
CA ARG A 219 -13.41 12.95 -5.29
C ARG A 219 -14.06 11.72 -5.91
N SER A 220 -15.23 11.36 -5.43
CA SER A 220 -16.04 10.31 -6.02
C SER A 220 -16.78 10.83 -7.24
N VAL A 221 -16.87 9.99 -8.27
CA VAL A 221 -17.59 10.29 -9.52
C VAL A 221 -18.48 9.13 -9.91
N ASN A 222 -19.52 9.40 -10.69
CA ASN A 222 -20.31 8.40 -11.38
C ASN A 222 -19.55 7.84 -12.59
N SER A 223 -20.10 6.81 -13.23
CA SER A 223 -19.54 6.20 -14.45
C SER A 223 -19.44 7.16 -15.65
N ASP A 224 -20.20 8.25 -15.65
CA ASP A 224 -20.13 9.33 -16.65
C ASP A 224 -19.14 10.44 -16.28
N GLY A 225 -18.43 10.32 -15.15
CA GLY A 225 -17.49 11.32 -14.63
C GLY A 225 -18.14 12.45 -13.83
N THR A 226 -19.45 12.46 -13.66
CA THR A 226 -20.14 13.46 -12.82
C THR A 226 -19.78 13.32 -11.37
N ALA A 227 -19.36 14.43 -10.72
CA ALA A 227 -18.99 14.43 -9.31
C ALA A 227 -20.19 14.14 -8.42
N ILE A 228 -20.00 13.23 -7.45
CA ILE A 228 -21.00 12.85 -6.44
C ILE A 228 -20.52 13.13 -5.01
N SER A 229 -19.33 13.70 -4.86
CA SER A 229 -18.76 14.18 -3.60
C SER A 229 -18.00 15.48 -3.81
N ASP A 230 -17.68 16.16 -2.71
CA ASP A 230 -16.67 17.20 -2.70
C ASP A 230 -15.27 16.61 -2.91
N TRP A 231 -14.27 17.48 -3.14
CA TRP A 231 -12.87 17.12 -3.10
C TRP A 231 -12.45 16.82 -1.65
N SER A 232 -11.59 15.83 -1.48
CA SER A 232 -10.97 15.53 -0.19
C SER A 232 -10.13 16.70 0.31
N GLU A 233 -9.73 16.65 1.57
CA GLU A 233 -8.64 17.49 2.05
C GLU A 233 -7.36 17.26 1.23
N LYS A 234 -6.50 18.31 1.17
CA LYS A 234 -5.20 18.24 0.49
C LYS A 234 -4.26 17.30 1.24
N SER A 235 -3.76 16.27 0.57
CA SER A 235 -2.72 15.39 1.09
C SER A 235 -1.38 15.77 0.47
N TYR A 236 -0.46 16.29 1.29
CA TYR A 236 0.81 16.86 0.84
C TYR A 236 1.91 15.80 0.77
N PHE A 237 2.84 16.00 -0.19
CA PHE A 237 4.10 15.27 -0.26
C PHE A 237 5.21 16.17 -0.85
N THR A 238 6.46 15.76 -0.68
CA THR A 238 7.62 16.47 -1.21
C THR A 238 8.45 15.54 -2.09
N VAL A 239 8.79 16.02 -3.28
CA VAL A 239 9.79 15.37 -4.15
C VAL A 239 11.14 15.98 -3.82
N GLU A 240 12.12 15.16 -3.49
CA GLU A 240 13.43 15.57 -2.99
C GLU A 240 14.27 16.23 -4.10
N ASN A 241 15.06 17.23 -3.71
CA ASN A 241 16.00 17.92 -4.60
C ASN A 241 17.43 17.32 -4.57
N ALA A 242 17.70 16.44 -3.61
CA ALA A 242 19.03 15.87 -3.41
C ALA A 242 19.18 14.50 -4.07
N LYS A 243 20.40 14.18 -4.50
CA LYS A 243 20.77 12.83 -4.89
C LYS A 243 20.55 11.89 -3.72
N THR A 244 19.92 10.76 -3.98
CA THR A 244 19.59 9.78 -2.93
C THR A 244 20.69 8.72 -2.88
N PRO A 245 21.44 8.59 -1.76
CA PRO A 245 22.59 7.70 -1.71
C PRO A 245 22.29 6.22 -1.96
N VAL A 246 21.09 5.77 -1.56
CA VAL A 246 20.64 4.40 -1.75
C VAL A 246 19.25 4.41 -2.41
N ALA A 247 19.10 3.66 -3.49
CA ALA A 247 17.82 3.48 -4.17
C ALA A 247 17.56 1.98 -4.42
N ALA A 248 16.30 1.63 -4.66
CA ALA A 248 15.89 0.26 -4.98
C ALA A 248 15.12 0.23 -6.29
N LEU A 249 15.62 -0.52 -7.27
CA LEU A 249 14.98 -0.80 -8.55
C LEU A 249 14.34 -2.18 -8.49
N GLY A 250 13.06 -2.29 -8.85
CA GLY A 250 12.36 -3.57 -8.80
C GLY A 250 10.95 -3.53 -9.37
N ASP A 251 10.27 -4.63 -9.18
CA ASP A 251 8.88 -4.86 -9.57
C ASP A 251 7.88 -4.47 -8.45
N SER A 252 6.70 -5.12 -8.40
CA SER A 252 5.67 -4.88 -7.38
C SER A 252 6.14 -5.16 -5.95
N ILE A 253 7.11 -6.06 -5.76
CA ILE A 253 7.62 -6.37 -4.43
C ILE A 253 8.39 -5.18 -3.86
N THR A 254 9.12 -4.46 -4.70
CA THR A 254 9.80 -3.20 -4.34
C THR A 254 8.84 -2.02 -4.38
N HIS A 255 7.93 -1.94 -5.36
CA HIS A 255 6.94 -0.85 -5.42
C HIS A 255 6.15 -0.73 -4.12
N GLY A 256 5.86 -1.86 -3.47
CA GLY A 256 5.20 -1.90 -2.18
C GLY A 256 3.80 -2.51 -2.23
N GLY A 257 3.10 -2.43 -1.10
CA GLY A 257 1.85 -3.13 -0.95
C GLY A 257 2.07 -4.63 -0.71
N GLY A 258 1.00 -5.34 -0.67
CA GLY A 258 0.98 -6.77 -0.40
C GLY A 258 -0.41 -7.16 0.00
N ALA A 259 -0.65 -8.38 0.41
CA ALA A 259 -1.99 -8.89 0.61
C ALA A 259 -2.99 -8.32 -0.44
N MET A 260 -4.08 -8.95 -0.73
CA MET A 260 -4.99 -8.54 -1.82
C MET A 260 -5.64 -7.15 -1.65
N SER A 261 -5.47 -6.53 -0.50
CA SER A 261 -6.17 -5.29 -0.11
C SER A 261 -5.23 -4.14 0.25
N VAL A 262 -3.92 -4.28 0.04
CA VAL A 262 -2.95 -3.28 0.43
C VAL A 262 -2.20 -2.75 -0.77
N SER A 263 -2.51 -1.53 -1.18
CA SER A 263 -1.79 -0.82 -2.24
C SER A 263 -0.40 -0.37 -1.76
N PRO A 264 0.55 -0.13 -2.67
CA PRO A 264 1.76 0.63 -2.37
C PRO A 264 1.45 1.96 -1.68
N GLY A 265 2.38 2.48 -0.89
CA GLY A 265 2.18 3.72 -0.13
C GLY A 265 1.74 3.51 1.33
N TYR A 266 1.72 2.27 1.78
CA TYR A 266 1.50 1.89 3.18
C TYR A 266 2.79 1.36 3.79
N LEU A 267 3.35 2.09 4.75
CA LEU A 267 4.65 1.81 5.38
C LEU A 267 4.82 0.36 5.88
N LEU A 268 3.77 -0.27 6.38
CA LEU A 268 3.84 -1.64 6.89
C LEU A 268 4.05 -2.69 5.78
N TYR A 269 3.77 -2.33 4.52
CA TYR A 269 3.87 -3.24 3.37
C TYR A 269 4.91 -2.80 2.35
N ASP A 270 5.78 -1.86 2.72
CA ASP A 270 6.94 -1.43 1.95
C ASP A 270 8.20 -1.91 2.66
N TRP A 271 8.98 -2.80 2.05
CA TRP A 271 10.16 -3.37 2.70
C TRP A 271 11.22 -2.31 3.03
N GLU A 272 11.30 -1.23 2.26
CA GLU A 272 12.19 -0.10 2.50
C GLU A 272 11.95 0.54 3.88
N SER A 273 10.70 0.47 4.35
CA SER A 273 10.34 0.97 5.68
C SER A 273 11.10 0.25 6.80
N TYR A 274 11.36 -1.03 6.64
CA TYR A 274 12.08 -1.87 7.62
C TYR A 274 13.60 -1.88 7.43
N CYS A 275 14.08 -1.32 6.33
CA CYS A 275 15.50 -1.13 6.13
C CYS A 275 16.00 -0.09 7.14
N SER A 276 17.11 -0.38 7.83
CA SER A 276 17.72 0.55 8.80
C SER A 276 18.34 1.80 8.15
N VAL A 277 18.36 1.85 6.83
CA VAL A 277 18.90 2.91 5.99
C VAL A 277 17.78 3.45 5.11
N PRO A 278 17.66 4.79 4.92
CA PRO A 278 16.72 5.35 3.96
C PRO A 278 17.00 4.85 2.54
N VAL A 279 15.97 4.33 1.87
CA VAL A 279 16.05 3.81 0.50
C VAL A 279 14.99 4.49 -0.36
N LYS A 280 15.39 5.06 -1.50
CA LYS A 280 14.47 5.63 -2.49
C LYS A 280 13.84 4.50 -3.30
N ASN A 281 12.53 4.41 -3.26
CA ASN A 281 11.76 3.40 -3.98
C ASN A 281 11.61 3.80 -5.46
N LEU A 282 12.19 2.97 -6.37
CA LEU A 282 12.04 3.04 -7.83
C LEU A 282 11.31 1.78 -8.35
N GLY A 283 10.53 1.12 -7.53
CA GLY A 283 9.72 -0.03 -7.90
C GLY A 283 8.59 0.35 -8.85
N TYR A 284 8.25 -0.56 -9.76
CA TYR A 284 7.10 -0.44 -10.65
C TYR A 284 6.39 -1.79 -10.79
N SER A 285 5.13 -1.84 -10.37
CA SER A 285 4.35 -3.07 -10.35
C SER A 285 4.23 -3.70 -11.74
N GLY A 286 4.42 -5.03 -11.80
CA GLY A 286 4.35 -5.80 -13.04
C GLY A 286 5.64 -5.83 -13.86
N ASN A 287 6.70 -5.10 -13.49
CA ASN A 287 7.93 -5.12 -14.27
C ASN A 287 8.59 -6.50 -14.31
N THR A 288 9.00 -6.90 -15.51
CA THR A 288 10.01 -7.90 -15.75
C THR A 288 11.40 -7.28 -15.65
N THR A 289 12.46 -8.09 -15.64
CA THR A 289 13.84 -7.57 -15.67
C THR A 289 14.14 -6.82 -16.98
N GLU A 290 13.50 -7.16 -18.10
CA GLU A 290 13.57 -6.40 -19.35
C GLU A 290 13.00 -4.98 -19.16
N ALA A 291 11.78 -4.85 -18.61
CA ALA A 291 11.17 -3.56 -18.35
C ALA A 291 11.97 -2.72 -17.33
N MET A 292 12.60 -3.36 -16.33
CA MET A 292 13.51 -2.68 -15.41
C MET A 292 14.75 -2.14 -16.14
N LEU A 293 15.32 -2.89 -17.07
CA LEU A 293 16.46 -2.49 -17.89
C LEU A 293 16.10 -1.31 -18.82
N GLU A 294 14.95 -1.36 -19.47
CA GLU A 294 14.47 -0.31 -20.38
C GLU A 294 14.30 1.04 -19.69
N ARG A 295 13.85 1.05 -18.43
CA ARG A 295 13.64 2.30 -17.69
C ARG A 295 14.83 2.74 -16.83
N PHE A 296 15.96 2.04 -16.90
CA PHE A 296 17.12 2.32 -16.03
C PHE A 296 17.61 3.77 -16.13
N GLU A 297 17.88 4.27 -17.35
CA GLU A 297 18.39 5.63 -17.53
C GLU A 297 17.37 6.68 -17.08
N ARG A 298 16.12 6.48 -17.40
CA ARG A 298 15.05 7.41 -17.07
C ARG A 298 14.83 7.54 -15.56
N ASP A 299 14.95 6.44 -14.83
CA ASP A 299 14.51 6.34 -13.42
C ASP A 299 15.69 6.36 -12.44
N VAL A 300 16.81 5.74 -12.78
CA VAL A 300 17.97 5.60 -11.88
C VAL A 300 18.91 6.81 -11.98
N LEU A 301 19.19 7.29 -13.19
CA LEU A 301 20.19 8.34 -13.36
C LEU A 301 19.78 9.69 -12.75
N PRO A 302 18.52 10.14 -12.81
CA PRO A 302 18.10 11.37 -12.13
C PRO A 302 18.28 11.30 -10.60
N VAL A 303 18.08 10.12 -10.00
CA VAL A 303 18.28 9.87 -8.57
C VAL A 303 19.77 9.78 -8.23
N SER A 304 20.59 9.30 -9.17
CA SER A 304 22.05 9.21 -9.06
C SER A 304 22.53 8.51 -7.77
N PRO A 305 22.06 7.30 -7.46
CA PRO A 305 22.40 6.62 -6.22
C PRO A 305 23.87 6.19 -6.23
N ARG A 306 24.46 6.06 -5.02
CA ARG A 306 25.77 5.44 -4.84
C ARG A 306 25.65 3.91 -4.78
N VAL A 307 24.54 3.44 -4.22
CA VAL A 307 24.18 2.02 -4.14
C VAL A 307 22.77 1.84 -4.71
N LEU A 308 22.63 0.92 -5.66
CA LEU A 308 21.37 0.49 -6.21
C LEU A 308 21.08 -0.94 -5.76
N VAL A 309 20.01 -1.12 -4.97
CA VAL A 309 19.47 -2.44 -4.64
C VAL A 309 18.57 -2.87 -5.79
N VAL A 310 18.76 -4.08 -6.32
CA VAL A 310 18.01 -4.59 -7.46
C VAL A 310 17.31 -5.89 -7.06
N MET A 311 15.96 -5.91 -7.16
CA MET A 311 15.15 -7.09 -6.94
C MET A 311 14.14 -7.26 -8.08
N GLY A 312 14.31 -8.30 -8.88
CA GLY A 312 13.45 -8.63 -10.01
C GLY A 312 13.61 -10.07 -10.44
N GLY A 313 12.76 -10.52 -11.34
CA GLY A 313 12.74 -11.88 -11.88
C GLY A 313 11.47 -12.65 -11.57
N VAL A 314 10.69 -12.26 -10.56
CA VAL A 314 9.45 -12.96 -10.21
C VAL A 314 8.44 -12.92 -11.36
N ASN A 315 8.31 -11.82 -12.05
CA ASN A 315 7.43 -11.72 -13.23
C ASN A 315 8.00 -12.44 -14.43
N ASP A 316 9.34 -12.51 -14.56
CA ASP A 316 10.01 -13.21 -15.64
C ASP A 316 9.64 -14.71 -15.64
N TYR A 317 10.02 -15.45 -14.59
CA TYR A 317 9.76 -16.89 -14.57
C TYR A 317 8.26 -17.22 -14.39
N ARG A 318 7.47 -16.36 -13.74
CA ARG A 318 6.03 -16.53 -13.64
C ARG A 318 5.32 -16.44 -15.00
N LEU A 319 5.85 -15.62 -15.90
CA LEU A 319 5.32 -15.40 -17.25
C LEU A 319 6.02 -16.27 -18.31
N GLY A 320 6.99 -17.12 -17.92
CA GLY A 320 7.66 -18.06 -18.82
C GLY A 320 8.93 -17.53 -19.47
N THR A 321 9.50 -16.43 -19.01
CA THR A 321 10.82 -15.99 -19.44
C THR A 321 11.88 -16.93 -18.88
N PHE A 322 12.75 -17.42 -19.74
CA PHE A 322 13.82 -18.33 -19.34
C PHE A 322 14.82 -17.64 -18.39
N GLY A 323 15.31 -18.38 -17.41
CA GLY A 323 16.27 -17.85 -16.43
C GLY A 323 17.54 -17.26 -17.07
N ALA A 324 17.97 -17.80 -18.21
CA ALA A 324 19.11 -17.27 -18.96
C ALA A 324 18.84 -15.84 -19.49
N GLN A 325 17.64 -15.56 -19.98
CA GLN A 325 17.26 -14.23 -20.44
C GLN A 325 17.15 -13.26 -19.25
N THR A 326 16.52 -13.69 -18.14
CA THR A 326 16.44 -12.91 -16.91
C THR A 326 17.85 -12.53 -16.41
N VAL A 327 18.79 -13.48 -16.42
CA VAL A 327 20.19 -13.23 -16.05
C VAL A 327 20.86 -12.25 -17.02
N ALA A 328 20.62 -12.37 -18.33
CA ALA A 328 21.17 -11.42 -19.31
C ALA A 328 20.69 -9.99 -19.04
N ASN A 329 19.41 -9.80 -18.71
CA ASN A 329 18.87 -8.49 -18.36
C ASN A 329 19.49 -7.94 -17.06
N LEU A 330 19.62 -8.77 -16.01
CA LEU A 330 20.27 -8.36 -14.75
C LEU A 330 21.76 -8.04 -14.94
N GLN A 331 22.45 -8.79 -15.79
CA GLN A 331 23.84 -8.52 -16.16
C GLN A 331 23.95 -7.16 -16.89
N ALA A 332 23.04 -6.86 -17.82
CA ALA A 332 23.00 -5.56 -18.49
C ALA A 332 22.72 -4.40 -17.52
N ILE A 333 21.84 -4.60 -16.52
CA ILE A 333 21.64 -3.62 -15.43
C ILE A 333 22.94 -3.42 -14.65
N LYS A 334 23.66 -4.50 -14.35
CA LYS A 334 24.96 -4.42 -13.67
C LYS A 334 25.98 -3.62 -14.49
N GLU A 335 26.09 -3.89 -15.78
CA GLU A 335 27.00 -3.19 -16.68
C GLU A 335 26.70 -1.69 -16.77
N LYS A 336 25.39 -1.31 -16.79
CA LYS A 336 24.98 0.09 -16.67
C LYS A 336 25.41 0.69 -15.33
N CYS A 337 25.20 -0.02 -14.22
CA CYS A 337 25.68 0.44 -12.92
C CYS A 337 27.18 0.67 -12.91
N ASP A 338 27.96 -0.28 -13.42
CA ASP A 338 29.43 -0.19 -13.51
C ASP A 338 29.85 1.04 -14.36
N ALA A 339 29.18 1.27 -15.51
CA ALA A 339 29.46 2.40 -16.39
C ALA A 339 29.21 3.78 -15.72
N TYR A 340 28.25 3.85 -14.82
CA TYR A 340 27.91 5.09 -14.10
C TYR A 340 28.53 5.16 -12.68
N GLY A 341 29.37 4.20 -12.31
CA GLY A 341 30.01 4.16 -10.98
C GLY A 341 29.03 3.92 -9.83
N ILE A 342 27.95 3.21 -10.10
CA ILE A 342 26.91 2.81 -9.13
C ILE A 342 27.23 1.40 -8.63
N ILE A 343 27.28 1.21 -7.34
CA ILE A 343 27.45 -0.12 -6.74
C ILE A 343 26.08 -0.82 -6.77
N VAL A 344 25.99 -1.99 -7.40
CA VAL A 344 24.75 -2.77 -7.44
C VAL A 344 24.77 -3.86 -6.35
N VAL A 345 23.66 -4.00 -5.63
CA VAL A 345 23.38 -5.07 -4.67
C VAL A 345 22.15 -5.83 -5.15
N PHE A 346 22.35 -7.09 -5.53
CA PHE A 346 21.22 -7.93 -5.98
C PHE A 346 20.54 -8.63 -4.82
N LEU A 347 19.22 -8.64 -4.81
CA LEU A 347 18.43 -9.51 -3.94
C LEU A 347 18.00 -10.76 -4.72
N THR A 348 18.04 -11.94 -4.07
CA THR A 348 17.50 -13.14 -4.71
C THR A 348 16.01 -12.99 -4.99
N ALA A 349 15.56 -13.42 -6.17
CA ALA A 349 14.16 -13.40 -6.59
C ALA A 349 13.32 -14.33 -5.71
N THR A 350 12.26 -13.80 -5.12
CA THR A 350 11.39 -14.54 -4.18
C THR A 350 10.68 -15.69 -4.87
N PRO A 351 10.39 -16.80 -4.18
CA PRO A 351 9.54 -17.84 -4.75
C PRO A 351 8.09 -17.35 -4.89
N ILE A 352 7.28 -18.11 -5.60
CA ILE A 352 5.82 -17.96 -5.69
C ILE A 352 5.13 -19.18 -5.10
N ASN A 353 3.82 -19.08 -4.82
CA ASN A 353 2.99 -20.17 -4.34
C ASN A 353 1.80 -20.38 -5.30
N PRO A 354 1.97 -21.16 -6.36
CA PRO A 354 0.96 -21.32 -7.41
C PRO A 354 -0.43 -21.73 -6.91
N PRO A 355 -0.58 -22.68 -5.95
CA PRO A 355 -1.88 -22.99 -5.36
C PRO A 355 -2.61 -21.79 -4.76
N LEU A 356 -1.91 -20.88 -4.08
CA LEU A 356 -2.51 -19.69 -3.52
C LEU A 356 -2.78 -18.63 -4.59
N MET A 357 -1.89 -18.47 -5.55
CA MET A 357 -2.09 -17.55 -6.69
C MET A 357 -3.39 -17.86 -7.43
N ILE A 358 -3.62 -19.12 -7.74
CA ILE A 358 -4.82 -19.56 -8.47
C ILE A 358 -6.07 -19.43 -7.59
N SER A 359 -6.03 -19.99 -6.39
CA SER A 359 -7.22 -20.12 -5.54
C SER A 359 -7.65 -18.81 -4.89
N ARG A 360 -6.73 -17.88 -4.65
CA ARG A 360 -7.01 -16.65 -3.90
C ARG A 360 -6.96 -15.39 -4.75
N ALA A 361 -5.97 -15.30 -5.64
CA ALA A 361 -5.75 -14.11 -6.46
C ALA A 361 -6.28 -14.26 -7.89
N HIS A 362 -6.74 -15.46 -8.28
CA HIS A 362 -7.18 -15.79 -9.64
C HIS A 362 -6.12 -15.46 -10.70
N ILE A 363 -4.84 -15.60 -10.32
CA ILE A 363 -3.70 -15.44 -11.21
C ILE A 363 -3.49 -16.78 -11.94
N ASP A 364 -3.22 -16.70 -13.22
CA ASP A 364 -3.01 -17.89 -14.06
C ASP A 364 -1.88 -18.79 -13.53
N GLN A 365 -2.00 -20.09 -13.84
CA GLN A 365 -0.97 -21.08 -13.54
C GLN A 365 0.36 -20.66 -14.17
N PRO A 366 1.44 -20.51 -13.40
CA PRO A 366 2.77 -20.28 -13.97
C PRO A 366 3.26 -21.55 -14.70
N PRO A 367 4.29 -21.43 -15.58
CA PRO A 367 4.96 -22.59 -16.16
C PRO A 367 5.39 -23.60 -15.10
N TYR A 368 5.30 -24.90 -15.40
CA TYR A 368 5.63 -25.95 -14.43
C TYR A 368 7.11 -25.96 -14.01
N ASP A 369 7.98 -25.41 -14.84
CA ASP A 369 9.42 -25.32 -14.63
C ASP A 369 9.89 -23.97 -14.03
N TRP A 370 8.98 -23.14 -13.55
CA TRP A 370 9.29 -21.83 -12.97
C TRP A 370 10.38 -21.89 -11.89
N GLN A 371 10.40 -22.96 -11.08
CA GLN A 371 11.42 -23.16 -10.04
C GLN A 371 12.82 -23.35 -10.61
N VAL A 372 12.93 -24.02 -11.77
CA VAL A 372 14.22 -24.19 -12.48
C VAL A 372 14.76 -22.82 -12.90
N HIS A 373 13.89 -21.96 -13.43
CA HIS A 373 14.27 -20.63 -13.87
C HIS A 373 14.59 -19.72 -12.68
N GLN A 374 13.79 -19.75 -11.60
CA GLN A 374 14.08 -19.03 -10.37
C GLN A 374 15.43 -19.45 -9.77
N GLN A 375 15.68 -20.76 -9.67
CA GLN A 375 16.94 -21.28 -9.14
C GLN A 375 18.14 -20.83 -9.99
N TYR A 376 18.03 -20.89 -11.33
CA TYR A 376 19.07 -20.42 -12.24
C TYR A 376 19.43 -18.95 -12.01
N VAL A 377 18.42 -18.09 -11.86
CA VAL A 377 18.58 -16.65 -11.55
C VAL A 377 19.22 -16.46 -10.18
N ASN A 378 18.72 -17.15 -9.15
CA ASN A 378 19.23 -17.02 -7.79
C ASN A 378 20.67 -17.55 -7.65
N ASP A 379 21.03 -18.60 -8.37
CA ASP A 379 22.43 -19.09 -8.41
C ASP A 379 23.37 -18.08 -9.06
N TRP A 380 22.91 -17.35 -10.10
CA TRP A 380 23.70 -16.27 -10.68
C TRP A 380 23.83 -15.11 -9.72
N ILE A 381 22.73 -14.68 -9.05
CA ILE A 381 22.74 -13.61 -8.06
C ILE A 381 23.71 -13.92 -6.92
N LYS A 382 23.67 -15.14 -6.38
CA LYS A 382 24.56 -15.57 -5.27
C LYS A 382 26.06 -15.58 -5.62
N ARG A 383 26.41 -15.55 -6.89
CA ARG A 383 27.80 -15.41 -7.37
C ARG A 383 28.24 -13.95 -7.52
N GLN A 384 27.33 -12.97 -7.38
CA GLN A 384 27.71 -11.56 -7.46
C GLN A 384 28.44 -11.11 -6.21
N GLN A 385 29.34 -10.11 -6.35
CA GLN A 385 30.12 -9.56 -5.25
C GLN A 385 29.23 -9.05 -4.12
N TYR A 386 28.14 -8.35 -4.46
CA TYR A 386 27.18 -7.80 -3.50
C TYR A 386 25.81 -8.38 -3.76
N HIS A 387 25.34 -9.22 -2.84
CA HIS A 387 24.02 -9.82 -2.90
C HIS A 387 23.45 -10.09 -1.51
N VAL A 388 22.13 -10.21 -1.42
CA VAL A 388 21.41 -10.61 -0.21
C VAL A 388 20.47 -11.76 -0.54
N ASP A 389 20.62 -12.88 0.13
CA ASP A 389 19.70 -14.00 -0.02
C ASP A 389 18.44 -13.78 0.84
N VAL A 390 17.43 -13.19 0.25
CA VAL A 390 16.11 -13.01 0.88
C VAL A 390 15.16 -14.17 0.57
N ALA A 391 15.36 -14.89 -0.53
CA ALA A 391 14.45 -15.93 -1.01
C ALA A 391 14.47 -17.18 -0.12
N SER A 392 15.65 -17.63 0.33
CA SER A 392 15.79 -18.91 1.04
C SER A 392 14.92 -18.99 2.30
N ALA A 393 14.82 -17.93 3.09
CA ALA A 393 13.99 -17.91 4.29
C ALA A 393 12.48 -17.82 4.00
N LEU A 394 12.12 -17.31 2.83
CA LEU A 394 10.72 -17.20 2.38
C LEU A 394 10.22 -18.48 1.71
N THR A 395 11.10 -19.44 1.44
CA THR A 395 10.82 -20.69 0.71
C THR A 395 10.40 -21.79 1.67
N ASP A 396 9.34 -22.53 1.36
CA ASP A 396 8.92 -23.73 2.08
C ASP A 396 9.68 -24.99 1.59
N SER A 397 9.36 -26.15 2.17
CA SER A 397 10.00 -27.42 1.80
C SER A 397 9.67 -27.93 0.38
N MET A 398 8.66 -27.34 -0.26
CA MET A 398 8.28 -27.66 -1.65
C MET A 398 8.85 -26.63 -2.65
N GLY A 399 9.63 -25.67 -2.19
CA GLY A 399 10.17 -24.59 -3.02
C GLY A 399 9.20 -23.44 -3.27
N ASN A 400 8.04 -23.40 -2.61
CA ASN A 400 7.04 -22.35 -2.78
C ASN A 400 7.24 -21.22 -1.76
N LEU A 401 6.67 -20.05 -2.05
CA LEU A 401 6.55 -18.97 -1.07
C LEU A 401 5.68 -19.44 0.10
N ARG A 402 6.23 -19.37 1.31
CA ARG A 402 5.55 -19.83 2.53
C ARG A 402 4.24 -19.08 2.73
N SER A 403 3.17 -19.81 3.02
CA SER A 403 1.82 -19.26 3.17
C SER A 403 1.67 -18.25 4.33
N ASN A 404 2.57 -18.27 5.31
CA ASN A 404 2.60 -17.27 6.39
C ASN A 404 3.27 -15.94 6.00
N TYR A 405 3.88 -15.87 4.82
CA TYR A 405 4.48 -14.65 4.28
C TYR A 405 3.69 -14.05 3.11
N THR A 406 2.62 -14.70 2.70
CA THR A 406 1.81 -14.24 1.56
C THR A 406 0.35 -14.60 1.70
N THR A 407 -0.52 -13.70 1.29
CA THR A 407 -1.96 -13.96 1.18
C THR A 407 -2.34 -14.42 -0.23
N ASP A 408 -1.75 -13.82 -1.26
CA ASP A 408 -2.08 -14.04 -2.67
C ASP A 408 -1.19 -15.09 -3.38
N GLY A 409 -0.12 -15.54 -2.73
CA GLY A 409 0.82 -16.50 -3.28
C GLY A 409 1.92 -15.89 -4.16
N LEU A 410 1.87 -14.59 -4.45
CA LEU A 410 2.85 -13.88 -5.29
C LEU A 410 3.65 -12.85 -4.48
N HIS A 411 2.96 -11.98 -3.75
CA HIS A 411 3.58 -10.87 -3.03
C HIS A 411 3.86 -11.25 -1.59
N PRO A 412 5.10 -11.07 -1.10
CA PRO A 412 5.35 -11.03 0.33
C PRO A 412 4.52 -9.93 0.97
N ASP A 413 3.74 -10.26 2.01
CA ASP A 413 2.98 -9.29 2.77
C ASP A 413 3.76 -8.82 4.02
N TYR A 414 3.09 -8.35 5.07
CA TYR A 414 3.71 -7.68 6.22
C TYR A 414 4.98 -8.38 6.75
N TYR A 415 4.93 -9.67 7.08
CA TYR A 415 6.08 -10.38 7.66
C TYR A 415 7.20 -10.60 6.65
N GLY A 416 6.85 -10.85 5.39
CA GLY A 416 7.81 -11.01 4.30
C GLY A 416 8.52 -9.69 3.97
N LYS A 417 7.77 -8.58 3.87
CA LYS A 417 8.34 -7.24 3.66
C LYS A 417 9.27 -6.83 4.80
N LYS A 418 8.84 -7.07 6.05
CA LYS A 418 9.66 -6.81 7.22
C LYS A 418 10.98 -7.60 7.18
N TYR A 419 10.90 -8.90 6.88
CA TYR A 419 12.09 -9.74 6.76
C TYR A 419 13.05 -9.21 5.69
N ILE A 420 12.56 -8.92 4.47
CA ILE A 420 13.38 -8.41 3.38
C ILE A 420 14.08 -7.11 3.81
N GLY A 421 13.33 -6.14 4.32
CA GLY A 421 13.89 -4.84 4.72
C GLY A 421 14.95 -4.93 5.82
N GLU A 422 14.71 -5.78 6.84
CA GLU A 422 15.69 -6.00 7.91
C GLU A 422 16.99 -6.67 7.40
N GLN A 423 16.88 -7.64 6.44
CA GLN A 423 18.08 -8.26 5.85
C GLN A 423 18.87 -7.25 5.02
N VAL A 424 18.19 -6.51 4.16
CA VAL A 424 18.81 -5.49 3.30
C VAL A 424 19.48 -4.41 4.17
N GLY A 425 18.80 -3.94 5.21
CA GLY A 425 19.34 -2.92 6.11
C GLY A 425 20.62 -3.38 6.82
N ARG A 426 20.61 -4.60 7.38
CA ARG A 426 21.82 -5.19 8.00
C ARG A 426 22.99 -5.31 7.01
N TYR A 427 22.69 -5.78 5.80
CA TYR A 427 23.70 -5.93 4.75
C TYR A 427 24.30 -4.59 4.33
N LEU A 428 23.46 -3.59 4.10
CA LEU A 428 23.91 -2.24 3.71
C LEU A 428 24.78 -1.60 4.80
N GLN A 429 24.39 -1.72 6.07
CA GLN A 429 25.19 -1.21 7.19
C GLN A 429 26.54 -1.92 7.30
N ALA A 430 26.57 -3.23 7.13
CA ALA A 430 27.80 -4.01 7.25
C ALA A 430 28.80 -3.72 6.11
N ASN A 431 28.31 -3.51 4.87
CA ASN A 431 29.17 -3.40 3.70
C ASN A 431 29.41 -1.95 3.23
N PHE A 432 28.52 -1.02 3.59
CA PHE A 432 28.56 0.37 3.10
C PHE A 432 28.45 1.40 4.22
N ALA A 433 29.04 1.14 5.39
CA ALA A 433 29.03 2.03 6.56
C ALA A 433 29.49 3.47 6.24
N TRP A 434 30.38 3.65 5.26
CA TRP A 434 30.87 4.95 4.79
C TRP A 434 29.79 5.82 4.13
N ILE A 435 28.68 5.21 3.66
CA ILE A 435 27.46 5.90 3.19
C ILE A 435 26.43 5.92 4.32
N THR A 436 26.11 4.76 4.88
CA THR A 436 24.94 4.55 5.74
C THR A 436 25.03 5.29 7.07
N ASN A 437 26.22 5.43 7.64
CA ASN A 437 26.43 6.15 8.91
C ASN A 437 26.11 7.66 8.82
N LYS A 438 25.93 8.20 7.62
CA LYS A 438 25.60 9.61 7.38
C LYS A 438 24.10 9.83 7.14
N LEU A 439 23.31 8.77 7.14
CA LEU A 439 21.89 8.81 6.80
C LEU A 439 21.03 8.69 8.06
N THR A 440 19.95 9.45 8.10
CA THR A 440 18.99 9.40 9.19
C THR A 440 17.68 8.83 8.65
N LYS A 441 17.24 7.73 9.25
CA LYS A 441 15.99 7.04 8.93
C LYS A 441 14.83 7.64 9.71
N LYS A 442 13.70 7.89 9.06
CA LYS A 442 12.46 8.19 9.75
C LYS A 442 11.97 6.96 10.52
N PRO A 443 11.49 7.12 11.76
CA PRO A 443 10.98 5.99 12.52
C PRO A 443 9.73 5.40 11.87
N ILE A 444 9.66 4.08 11.79
CA ILE A 444 8.41 3.41 11.49
C ILE A 444 7.46 3.64 12.69
N PRO A 445 6.18 3.94 12.45
CA PRO A 445 5.24 4.03 13.55
C PRO A 445 5.19 2.72 14.32
N THR A 446 5.53 2.76 15.61
CA THR A 446 5.30 1.64 16.50
C THR A 446 3.81 1.57 16.80
N TYR A 447 3.19 0.48 16.42
CA TYR A 447 1.80 0.20 16.79
C TYR A 447 1.84 -0.60 18.09
N SER A 448 1.40 0.02 19.19
CA SER A 448 1.10 -0.71 20.43
C SER A 448 -0.19 -1.48 20.23
N TYR A 449 -0.13 -2.78 20.44
CA TYR A 449 -1.27 -3.69 20.38
C TYR A 449 -2.07 -3.67 21.67
#